data_ecb1735177223bb2dc959ed2810ae0cb
#
_entry.id   ecb1735177223bb2dc959ed2810ae0cb
#
_cell.length_a   1.000
_cell.length_b   1.000
_cell.length_c   1.000
_cell.angle_alpha   90.00
_cell.angle_beta   90.00
_cell.angle_gamma   90.00
#
_symmetry.space_group_name_H-M   'P 1'
#
loop_
_entity.id
_entity.type
_entity.pdbx_description
1 polymer ?
#
loop_
_entity_poly.entity_id
_entity_poly.type
_entity_poly.pdbx_seq_one_letter_code
_entity_poly.pdbx_strand_id
1 'polypeptide(L)'
;MVAGHLQEKKGYFYMVLSYPDAAGKRKTKWLPTGLPVKGNKKKAEKMLMETRQTFVPECKPIQEDMLFSDFLLQWLEIAKPTIALTTYSSYSGMAKSVIIPYFKERKITLSEIKATDIQAFYMKQLKRVKANTVIHYHSVIHRALKYAVKIDLISVNPADKVERPKADKFIGSFYDSNEVQALFEAAKGTLIEIPIFLGAFYGLRRSEALGLKWDAIDFQNNTITIRHTVTSCNLDGKHIQIAQDTTKTKSSMRTLPLVPAFKEKLLKLKEQQEEYRRVCGRCYNKKYLEYICVDEMGTLISPHYLTASFPKLLEKNNLRHIRFHDLRHSCASLLLANGVPMK
;
A
#
# COMPACT_ATOMS: atom_id res chain seq x y z
N MET A 1 -15.62 8.46 4.45
CA MET A 1 -15.67 9.43 5.59
C MET A 1 -17.13 9.74 5.86
N VAL A 2 -17.57 9.59 7.10
CA VAL A 2 -18.93 9.91 7.52
C VAL A 2 -19.05 11.44 7.67
N ALA A 3 -19.89 12.06 6.87
CA ALA A 3 -20.24 13.47 7.03
C ALA A 3 -21.48 13.58 7.94
N GLY A 4 -21.67 14.70 8.60
CA GLY A 4 -22.86 14.90 9.43
C GLY A 4 -23.06 16.36 9.78
N HIS A 5 -24.32 16.70 10.03
CA HIS A 5 -24.75 18.01 10.50
C HIS A 5 -25.87 17.87 11.53
N LEU A 6 -26.10 18.92 12.29
CA LEU A 6 -27.25 19.00 13.18
C LEU A 6 -28.47 19.53 12.43
N GLN A 7 -29.61 18.95 12.72
CA GLN A 7 -30.89 19.45 12.23
C GLN A 7 -31.88 19.55 13.38
N GLU A 8 -32.70 20.57 13.35
CA GLU A 8 -33.74 20.81 14.34
C GLU A 8 -35.06 20.18 13.89
N LYS A 9 -35.69 19.41 14.77
CA LYS A 9 -37.00 18.80 14.52
C LYS A 9 -37.79 18.72 15.83
N LYS A 10 -39.01 19.26 15.82
CA LYS A 10 -39.91 19.25 16.97
C LYS A 10 -39.25 19.80 18.27
N GLY A 11 -38.44 20.85 18.15
CA GLY A 11 -37.81 21.51 19.30
C GLY A 11 -36.59 20.79 19.86
N TYR A 12 -36.08 19.73 19.22
CA TYR A 12 -34.89 18.96 19.60
C TYR A 12 -33.86 18.92 18.48
N PHE A 13 -32.57 18.78 18.85
CA PHE A 13 -31.50 18.51 17.91
C PHE A 13 -31.46 17.04 17.50
N TYR A 14 -31.26 16.82 16.20
CA TYR A 14 -30.98 15.52 15.59
C TYR A 14 -29.64 15.58 14.89
N MET A 15 -28.85 14.52 15.01
CA MET A 15 -27.65 14.30 14.22
C MET A 15 -28.02 13.61 12.93
N VAL A 16 -27.76 14.23 11.77
CA VAL A 16 -28.00 13.65 10.44
C VAL A 16 -26.63 13.21 9.91
N LEU A 17 -26.37 11.92 9.91
CA LEU A 17 -25.14 11.33 9.39
C LEU A 17 -25.33 10.95 7.93
N SER A 18 -24.41 11.36 7.07
CA SER A 18 -24.38 10.99 5.66
C SER A 18 -23.14 10.15 5.36
N TYR A 19 -23.37 8.95 4.84
CA TYR A 19 -22.31 7.97 4.56
C TYR A 19 -22.62 7.22 3.25
N PRO A 20 -21.59 6.79 2.51
CA PRO A 20 -21.78 5.93 1.36
C PRO A 20 -22.18 4.52 1.84
N ASP A 21 -23.17 3.92 1.19
CA ASP A 21 -23.45 2.49 1.35
C ASP A 21 -22.42 1.65 0.59
N ALA A 22 -22.53 0.32 0.69
CA ALA A 22 -21.63 -0.62 0.02
C ALA A 22 -21.57 -0.45 -1.52
N ALA A 23 -22.61 0.13 -2.12
CA ALA A 23 -22.67 0.45 -3.55
C ALA A 23 -22.17 1.86 -3.89
N GLY A 24 -21.64 2.61 -2.90
CA GLY A 24 -21.18 3.99 -3.09
C GLY A 24 -22.30 5.05 -3.10
N LYS A 25 -23.56 4.66 -2.96
CA LYS A 25 -24.70 5.58 -2.92
C LYS A 25 -24.81 6.20 -1.53
N ARG A 26 -24.95 7.52 -1.47
CA ARG A 26 -25.10 8.23 -0.18
C ARG A 26 -26.41 7.89 0.49
N LYS A 27 -26.33 7.44 1.76
CA LYS A 27 -27.45 7.27 2.68
C LYS A 27 -27.36 8.23 3.84
N THR A 28 -28.49 8.54 4.44
CA THR A 28 -28.60 9.38 5.64
C THR A 28 -29.22 8.60 6.77
N LYS A 29 -28.66 8.73 7.99
CA LYS A 29 -29.25 8.18 9.23
C LYS A 29 -29.46 9.32 10.21
N TRP A 30 -30.66 9.39 10.74
CA TRP A 30 -31.06 10.39 11.73
C TRP A 30 -30.95 9.77 13.12
N LEU A 31 -30.18 10.41 14.00
CA LEU A 31 -30.01 9.99 15.39
C LEU A 31 -30.50 11.12 16.32
N PRO A 32 -31.43 10.85 17.23
CA PRO A 32 -31.88 11.85 18.19
C PRO A 32 -30.77 12.13 19.21
N THR A 33 -30.54 13.39 19.54
CA THR A 33 -29.60 13.77 20.62
C THR A 33 -30.27 13.79 21.99
N GLY A 34 -31.61 13.84 22.06
CA GLY A 34 -32.36 14.05 23.27
C GLY A 34 -32.23 15.47 23.86
N LEU A 35 -31.52 16.38 23.17
CA LEU A 35 -31.25 17.73 23.65
C LEU A 35 -32.24 18.73 23.03
N PRO A 36 -32.95 19.53 23.83
CA PRO A 36 -33.76 20.62 23.32
C PRO A 36 -32.88 21.71 22.69
N VAL A 37 -33.39 22.38 21.67
CA VAL A 37 -32.66 23.35 20.85
C VAL A 37 -32.13 24.52 21.69
N LYS A 38 -32.91 25.02 22.65
CA LYS A 38 -32.58 26.20 23.45
C LYS A 38 -31.38 25.92 24.38
N GLY A 39 -30.27 26.58 24.14
CA GLY A 39 -29.06 26.55 24.98
C GLY A 39 -28.15 25.33 24.82
N ASN A 40 -28.49 24.33 23.98
CA ASN A 40 -27.74 23.06 23.91
C ASN A 40 -26.92 22.86 22.62
N LYS A 41 -26.77 23.87 21.77
CA LYS A 41 -26.08 23.72 20.48
C LYS A 41 -24.67 23.18 20.59
N LYS A 42 -23.81 23.74 21.47
CA LYS A 42 -22.43 23.27 21.69
C LYS A 42 -22.37 21.80 22.17
N LYS A 43 -23.32 21.39 23.01
CA LYS A 43 -23.38 20.01 23.51
C LYS A 43 -23.79 19.03 22.40
N ALA A 44 -24.75 19.42 21.57
CA ALA A 44 -25.16 18.65 20.40
C ALA A 44 -24.05 18.53 19.34
N GLU A 45 -23.26 19.59 19.11
CA GLU A 45 -22.10 19.56 18.20
C GLU A 45 -21.01 18.60 18.70
N LYS A 46 -20.74 18.60 20.00
CA LYS A 46 -19.79 17.65 20.60
C LYS A 46 -20.25 16.19 20.42
N MET A 47 -21.51 15.91 20.69
CA MET A 47 -22.11 14.58 20.46
C MET A 47 -22.03 14.17 18.98
N LEU A 48 -22.26 15.11 18.05
CA LEU A 48 -22.12 14.84 16.63
C LEU A 48 -20.67 14.48 16.26
N MET A 49 -19.66 15.18 16.79
CA MET A 49 -18.25 14.87 16.55
C MET A 49 -17.88 13.47 17.05
N GLU A 50 -18.24 13.14 18.27
CA GLU A 50 -17.99 11.82 18.88
C GLU A 50 -18.70 10.70 18.09
N THR A 51 -19.99 10.93 17.75
CA THR A 51 -20.77 9.97 16.96
C THR A 51 -20.16 9.76 15.57
N ARG A 52 -19.67 10.79 14.91
CA ARG A 52 -19.01 10.65 13.58
C ARG A 52 -17.73 9.82 13.61
N GLN A 53 -16.99 9.84 14.72
CA GLN A 53 -15.76 9.05 14.91
C GLN A 53 -16.07 7.57 15.20
N THR A 54 -17.15 7.31 15.94
CA THR A 54 -17.53 5.96 16.36
C THR A 54 -18.58 5.30 15.46
N PHE A 55 -19.22 6.07 14.57
CA PHE A 55 -20.29 5.55 13.74
C PHE A 55 -19.78 4.55 12.71
N VAL A 56 -20.16 3.30 12.89
CA VAL A 56 -19.98 2.23 11.92
C VAL A 56 -21.31 2.08 11.18
N PRO A 57 -21.37 2.26 9.84
CA PRO A 57 -22.58 1.98 9.06
C PRO A 57 -23.03 0.55 9.32
N GLU A 58 -24.33 0.35 9.59
CA GLU A 58 -24.89 -0.99 9.70
C GLU A 58 -24.70 -1.71 8.37
N CYS A 59 -23.84 -2.70 8.34
CA CYS A 59 -23.83 -3.68 7.26
C CYS A 59 -25.14 -4.48 7.35
N LYS A 60 -25.84 -4.63 6.23
CA LYS A 60 -26.95 -5.59 6.18
C LYS A 60 -26.41 -6.96 6.60
N PRO A 61 -27.16 -7.74 7.38
CA PRO A 61 -26.73 -9.09 7.70
C PRO A 61 -26.46 -9.84 6.39
N ILE A 62 -25.39 -10.62 6.39
CA ILE A 62 -25.04 -11.46 5.26
C ILE A 62 -26.10 -12.56 5.17
N GLN A 63 -26.72 -12.72 4.00
CA GLN A 63 -27.77 -13.72 3.74
C GLN A 63 -27.26 -14.71 2.69
N GLU A 64 -27.66 -15.96 2.79
CA GLU A 64 -27.26 -17.02 1.84
C GLU A 64 -27.66 -16.70 0.39
N ASP A 65 -28.79 -16.03 0.18
CA ASP A 65 -29.33 -15.68 -1.15
C ASP A 65 -28.72 -14.40 -1.76
N MET A 66 -27.74 -13.80 -1.08
CA MET A 66 -27.12 -12.59 -1.62
C MET A 66 -26.25 -12.91 -2.84
N LEU A 67 -26.14 -11.93 -3.76
CA LEU A 67 -25.23 -12.07 -4.88
C LEU A 67 -23.76 -12.18 -4.39
N PHE A 68 -22.99 -13.04 -5.01
CA PHE A 68 -21.57 -13.18 -4.71
C PHE A 68 -20.79 -11.85 -4.86
N SER A 69 -21.20 -11.00 -5.80
CA SER A 69 -20.66 -9.65 -5.95
C SER A 69 -20.90 -8.78 -4.72
N ASP A 70 -22.08 -8.86 -4.10
CA ASP A 70 -22.43 -8.06 -2.93
C ASP A 70 -21.76 -8.63 -1.67
N PHE A 71 -21.65 -9.95 -1.58
CA PHE A 71 -20.85 -10.62 -0.56
C PHE A 71 -19.38 -10.17 -0.60
N LEU A 72 -18.76 -10.09 -1.78
CA LEU A 72 -17.38 -9.62 -1.93
C LEU A 72 -17.19 -8.18 -1.40
N LEU A 73 -18.16 -7.29 -1.62
CA LEU A 73 -18.11 -5.93 -1.08
C LEU A 73 -18.17 -5.93 0.45
N GLN A 74 -19.06 -6.73 1.03
CA GLN A 74 -19.18 -6.84 2.49
C GLN A 74 -17.94 -7.49 3.10
N TRP A 75 -17.43 -8.57 2.49
CA TRP A 75 -16.22 -9.22 2.93
C TRP A 75 -15.00 -8.27 2.91
N LEU A 76 -14.88 -7.40 1.93
CA LEU A 76 -13.79 -6.40 1.89
C LEU A 76 -13.82 -5.49 3.11
N GLU A 77 -15.00 -5.02 3.53
CA GLU A 77 -15.11 -4.17 4.73
C GLU A 77 -14.78 -4.94 6.02
N ILE A 78 -15.14 -6.23 6.09
CA ILE A 78 -14.78 -7.12 7.21
C ILE A 78 -13.28 -7.41 7.22
N ALA A 79 -12.67 -7.61 6.06
CA ALA A 79 -11.25 -7.89 5.93
C ALA A 79 -10.36 -6.67 6.23
N LYS A 80 -10.87 -5.46 6.00
CA LYS A 80 -10.12 -4.20 6.13
C LYS A 80 -9.33 -4.04 7.43
N PRO A 81 -9.92 -4.23 8.63
CA PRO A 81 -9.19 -4.12 9.89
C PRO A 81 -8.22 -5.28 10.16
N THR A 82 -8.29 -6.38 9.41
CA THR A 82 -7.52 -7.61 9.66
C THR A 82 -6.28 -7.75 8.79
N ILE A 83 -6.12 -6.90 7.77
CA ILE A 83 -5.03 -6.97 6.81
C ILE A 83 -4.35 -5.61 6.65
N ALA A 84 -3.08 -5.62 6.20
CA ALA A 84 -2.36 -4.40 5.93
C ALA A 84 -3.08 -3.54 4.87
N LEU A 85 -3.06 -2.21 5.03
CA LEU A 85 -3.76 -1.27 4.15
C LEU A 85 -3.35 -1.42 2.67
N THR A 86 -2.07 -1.72 2.40
CA THR A 86 -1.58 -2.01 1.04
C THR A 86 -2.20 -3.28 0.45
N THR A 87 -2.40 -4.31 1.26
CA THR A 87 -3.07 -5.56 0.85
C THR A 87 -4.56 -5.30 0.60
N TYR A 88 -5.22 -4.56 1.50
CA TYR A 88 -6.62 -4.16 1.33
C TYR A 88 -6.82 -3.35 0.04
N SER A 89 -5.96 -2.35 -0.21
CA SER A 89 -5.99 -1.56 -1.43
C SER A 89 -5.90 -2.43 -2.70
N SER A 90 -4.96 -3.37 -2.71
CA SER A 90 -4.80 -4.32 -3.81
C SER A 90 -6.04 -5.20 -4.00
N TYR A 91 -6.58 -5.76 -2.92
CA TYR A 91 -7.79 -6.60 -2.96
C TYR A 91 -9.01 -5.80 -3.41
N SER A 92 -9.21 -4.62 -2.83
CA SER A 92 -10.31 -3.71 -3.20
C SER A 92 -10.24 -3.30 -4.67
N GLY A 93 -9.04 -2.96 -5.17
CA GLY A 93 -8.83 -2.63 -6.57
C GLY A 93 -9.21 -3.80 -7.50
N MET A 94 -8.67 -5.01 -7.26
CA MET A 94 -8.98 -6.19 -8.06
C MET A 94 -10.46 -6.59 -7.98
N ALA A 95 -11.04 -6.56 -6.79
CA ALA A 95 -12.45 -6.92 -6.59
C ALA A 95 -13.38 -5.92 -7.28
N LYS A 96 -13.24 -4.61 -7.00
CA LYS A 96 -14.14 -3.57 -7.51
C LYS A 96 -14.02 -3.37 -9.03
N SER A 97 -12.81 -3.48 -9.60
CA SER A 97 -12.60 -3.21 -11.03
C SER A 97 -12.81 -4.41 -11.96
N VAL A 98 -12.66 -5.64 -11.45
CA VAL A 98 -12.65 -6.84 -12.33
C VAL A 98 -13.59 -7.93 -11.84
N ILE A 99 -13.48 -8.36 -10.57
CA ILE A 99 -14.19 -9.55 -10.09
C ILE A 99 -15.69 -9.24 -9.92
N ILE A 100 -16.01 -8.19 -9.17
CA ILE A 100 -17.40 -7.80 -8.89
C ILE A 100 -18.20 -7.51 -10.16
N PRO A 101 -17.71 -6.72 -11.14
CA PRO A 101 -18.44 -6.50 -12.38
C PRO A 101 -18.76 -7.79 -13.13
N TYR A 102 -17.80 -8.72 -13.18
CA TYR A 102 -18.00 -10.00 -13.88
C TYR A 102 -19.09 -10.87 -13.26
N PHE A 103 -19.09 -11.03 -11.93
CA PHE A 103 -20.06 -11.87 -11.23
C PHE A 103 -21.44 -11.18 -11.08
N LYS A 104 -21.44 -9.85 -10.97
CA LYS A 104 -22.69 -9.05 -10.93
C LYS A 104 -23.48 -9.16 -12.21
N GLU A 105 -22.83 -9.10 -13.38
CA GLU A 105 -23.45 -9.30 -14.68
C GLU A 105 -24.16 -10.66 -14.79
N ARG A 106 -23.61 -11.69 -14.16
CA ARG A 106 -24.12 -13.07 -14.17
C ARG A 106 -25.15 -13.36 -13.11
N LYS A 107 -25.36 -12.43 -12.17
CA LYS A 107 -26.32 -12.57 -11.05
C LYS A 107 -26.18 -13.87 -10.25
N ILE A 108 -24.95 -14.40 -10.12
CA ILE A 108 -24.67 -15.62 -9.37
C ILE A 108 -24.76 -15.31 -7.88
N THR A 109 -25.57 -16.08 -7.15
CA THR A 109 -25.69 -15.98 -5.70
C THR A 109 -24.52 -16.68 -4.99
N LEU A 110 -24.31 -16.37 -3.70
CA LEU A 110 -23.26 -16.98 -2.90
C LEU A 110 -23.47 -18.49 -2.71
N SER A 111 -24.72 -18.93 -2.60
CA SER A 111 -25.07 -20.35 -2.47
C SER A 111 -24.91 -21.16 -3.76
N GLU A 112 -25.06 -20.50 -4.92
CA GLU A 112 -25.03 -21.15 -6.24
C GLU A 112 -23.66 -21.16 -6.91
N ILE A 113 -22.69 -20.35 -6.43
CA ILE A 113 -21.35 -20.23 -7.08
C ILE A 113 -20.63 -21.58 -7.11
N LYS A 114 -20.22 -22.00 -8.30
CA LYS A 114 -19.52 -23.28 -8.55
C LYS A 114 -18.08 -23.05 -9.01
N ALA A 115 -17.27 -24.09 -8.89
CA ALA A 115 -15.91 -24.08 -9.43
C ALA A 115 -15.87 -23.77 -10.94
N THR A 116 -16.87 -24.21 -11.69
CA THR A 116 -17.03 -23.94 -13.12
C THR A 116 -17.19 -22.43 -13.42
N ASP A 117 -17.90 -21.69 -12.58
CA ASP A 117 -18.10 -20.23 -12.77
C ASP A 117 -16.78 -19.48 -12.54
N ILE A 118 -16.04 -19.89 -11.52
CA ILE A 118 -14.73 -19.33 -11.20
C ILE A 118 -13.72 -19.68 -12.30
N GLN A 119 -13.75 -20.94 -12.81
CA GLN A 119 -12.90 -21.37 -13.91
C GLN A 119 -13.19 -20.59 -15.20
N ALA A 120 -14.47 -20.36 -15.52
CA ALA A 120 -14.89 -19.54 -16.66
C ALA A 120 -14.40 -18.08 -16.51
N PHE A 121 -14.42 -17.52 -15.30
CA PHE A 121 -13.83 -16.22 -15.02
C PHE A 121 -12.34 -16.21 -15.34
N TYR A 122 -11.55 -17.20 -14.90
CA TYR A 122 -10.11 -17.26 -15.18
C TYR A 122 -9.83 -17.36 -16.67
N MET A 123 -10.55 -18.20 -17.39
CA MET A 123 -10.41 -18.35 -18.83
C MET A 123 -10.70 -17.02 -19.58
N LYS A 124 -11.72 -16.27 -19.12
CA LYS A 124 -12.00 -14.92 -19.68
C LYS A 124 -10.86 -13.94 -19.39
N GLN A 125 -10.31 -13.96 -18.16
CA GLN A 125 -9.24 -13.03 -17.77
C GLN A 125 -7.90 -13.35 -18.43
N LEU A 126 -7.55 -14.62 -18.64
CA LEU A 126 -6.32 -15.04 -19.31
C LEU A 126 -6.19 -14.50 -20.74
N LYS A 127 -7.31 -14.15 -21.40
CA LYS A 127 -7.29 -13.48 -22.72
C LYS A 127 -6.82 -12.02 -22.64
N ARG A 128 -6.76 -11.42 -21.43
CA ARG A 128 -6.50 -9.98 -21.23
C ARG A 128 -5.29 -9.70 -20.34
N VAL A 129 -4.96 -10.61 -19.45
CA VAL A 129 -3.91 -10.43 -18.44
C VAL A 129 -3.04 -11.69 -18.31
N LYS A 130 -1.83 -11.52 -17.78
CA LYS A 130 -0.89 -12.62 -17.53
C LYS A 130 -1.40 -13.57 -16.43
N ALA A 131 -0.94 -14.83 -16.48
CA ALA A 131 -1.26 -15.88 -15.51
C ALA A 131 -1.11 -15.44 -14.05
N ASN A 132 -0.01 -14.75 -13.71
CA ASN A 132 0.22 -14.21 -12.37
C ASN A 132 -0.88 -13.27 -11.89
N THR A 133 -1.47 -12.46 -12.76
CA THR A 133 -2.59 -11.57 -12.39
C THR A 133 -3.84 -12.37 -12.06
N VAL A 134 -4.12 -13.45 -12.82
CA VAL A 134 -5.26 -14.35 -12.52
C VAL A 134 -5.05 -15.09 -11.20
N ILE A 135 -3.82 -15.47 -10.86
CA ILE A 135 -3.48 -16.04 -9.55
C ILE A 135 -3.78 -15.06 -8.41
N HIS A 136 -3.55 -13.76 -8.61
CA HIS A 136 -3.95 -12.75 -7.63
C HIS A 136 -5.47 -12.62 -7.50
N TYR A 137 -6.22 -12.67 -8.61
CA TYR A 137 -7.69 -12.73 -8.55
C TYR A 137 -8.19 -13.97 -7.81
N HIS A 138 -7.58 -15.14 -8.07
CA HIS A 138 -7.86 -16.35 -7.31
C HIS A 138 -7.67 -16.14 -5.80
N SER A 139 -6.58 -15.49 -5.39
CA SER A 139 -6.30 -15.25 -3.97
C SER A 139 -7.40 -14.42 -3.29
N VAL A 140 -7.98 -13.45 -3.99
CA VAL A 140 -9.10 -12.64 -3.48
C VAL A 140 -10.37 -13.48 -3.36
N ILE A 141 -10.76 -14.17 -4.44
CA ILE A 141 -11.95 -15.02 -4.49
C ILE A 141 -11.88 -16.12 -3.43
N HIS A 142 -10.75 -16.83 -3.39
CA HIS A 142 -10.52 -17.94 -2.45
C HIS A 142 -10.62 -17.48 -0.98
N ARG A 143 -10.02 -16.34 -0.62
CA ARG A 143 -10.08 -15.82 0.76
C ARG A 143 -11.49 -15.36 1.14
N ALA A 144 -12.22 -14.76 0.22
CA ALA A 144 -13.60 -14.35 0.46
C ALA A 144 -14.50 -15.58 0.69
N LEU A 145 -14.40 -16.58 -0.19
CA LEU A 145 -15.19 -17.82 -0.06
C LEU A 145 -14.77 -18.66 1.15
N LYS A 146 -13.47 -18.67 1.51
CA LYS A 146 -13.02 -19.29 2.76
C LYS A 146 -13.61 -18.60 3.99
N TYR A 147 -13.82 -17.29 3.95
CA TYR A 147 -14.52 -16.59 5.01
C TYR A 147 -16.01 -16.97 5.04
N ALA A 148 -16.67 -17.12 3.87
CA ALA A 148 -18.06 -17.58 3.79
C ALA A 148 -18.24 -18.98 4.42
N VAL A 149 -17.30 -19.90 4.19
CA VAL A 149 -17.28 -21.22 4.86
C VAL A 149 -17.10 -21.06 6.37
N LYS A 150 -16.19 -20.17 6.81
CA LYS A 150 -15.91 -19.96 8.25
C LYS A 150 -17.12 -19.46 9.03
N ILE A 151 -18.05 -18.76 8.38
CA ILE A 151 -19.28 -18.22 9.00
C ILE A 151 -20.53 -18.99 8.56
N ASP A 152 -20.38 -20.22 8.08
CA ASP A 152 -21.42 -21.20 7.75
C ASP A 152 -22.43 -20.73 6.68
N LEU A 153 -22.04 -19.80 5.78
CA LEU A 153 -22.86 -19.38 4.65
C LEU A 153 -22.83 -20.38 3.47
N ILE A 154 -21.72 -21.08 3.33
CA ILE A 154 -21.54 -22.16 2.36
C ILE A 154 -20.77 -23.30 3.03
N SER A 155 -21.05 -24.54 2.65
CA SER A 155 -20.44 -25.72 3.26
C SER A 155 -19.02 -26.02 2.79
N VAL A 156 -18.69 -25.64 1.56
CA VAL A 156 -17.38 -25.87 0.93
C VAL A 156 -16.95 -24.68 0.12
N ASN A 157 -15.64 -24.47 0.00
CA ASN A 157 -15.08 -23.42 -0.84
C ASN A 157 -14.95 -23.92 -2.29
N PRO A 158 -15.77 -23.46 -3.25
CA PRO A 158 -15.65 -23.91 -4.64
C PRO A 158 -14.32 -23.51 -5.31
N ALA A 159 -13.62 -22.49 -4.79
CA ALA A 159 -12.32 -22.11 -5.32
C ALA A 159 -11.20 -23.10 -5.01
N ASP A 160 -11.39 -24.05 -4.09
CA ASP A 160 -10.43 -25.13 -3.81
C ASP A 160 -10.35 -26.15 -4.97
N LYS A 161 -11.44 -26.28 -5.73
CA LYS A 161 -11.56 -27.24 -6.85
C LYS A 161 -11.20 -26.64 -8.22
N VAL A 162 -10.70 -25.40 -8.24
CA VAL A 162 -10.38 -24.69 -9.49
C VAL A 162 -8.91 -24.87 -9.85
N GLU A 163 -8.62 -25.15 -11.11
CA GLU A 163 -7.25 -25.19 -11.61
C GLU A 163 -6.70 -23.77 -11.81
N ARG A 164 -5.62 -23.48 -11.11
CA ARG A 164 -4.91 -22.22 -11.23
C ARG A 164 -3.97 -22.25 -12.45
N PRO A 165 -3.88 -21.16 -13.23
CA PRO A 165 -2.90 -21.09 -14.30
C PRO A 165 -1.48 -21.21 -13.73
N LYS A 166 -0.56 -21.82 -14.49
CA LYS A 166 0.85 -21.86 -14.12
C LYS A 166 1.44 -20.45 -14.22
N ALA A 167 2.14 -20.07 -13.16
CA ALA A 167 2.88 -18.82 -13.15
C ALA A 167 4.04 -18.87 -14.16
N ASP A 168 4.22 -17.79 -14.92
CA ASP A 168 5.42 -17.64 -15.73
C ASP A 168 6.63 -17.53 -14.81
N LYS A 169 7.68 -18.31 -15.07
CA LYS A 169 8.95 -18.18 -14.36
C LYS A 169 9.57 -16.83 -14.75
N PHE A 170 9.72 -15.96 -13.78
CA PHE A 170 10.46 -14.72 -13.97
C PHE A 170 11.95 -14.99 -13.79
N ILE A 171 12.74 -14.77 -14.85
CA ILE A 171 14.20 -14.76 -14.77
C ILE A 171 14.59 -13.32 -14.45
N GLY A 172 15.10 -13.08 -13.24
CA GLY A 172 15.60 -11.78 -12.82
C GLY A 172 16.83 -11.38 -13.65
N SER A 173 16.84 -10.13 -14.11
CA SER A 173 18.03 -9.52 -14.68
C SER A 173 18.77 -8.77 -13.57
N PHE A 174 20.07 -8.93 -13.47
CA PHE A 174 20.91 -8.24 -12.49
C PHE A 174 22.10 -7.59 -13.18
N TYR A 175 22.62 -6.54 -12.59
CA TYR A 175 23.80 -5.82 -13.05
C TYR A 175 25.08 -6.46 -12.50
N ASP A 176 26.12 -6.49 -13.29
CA ASP A 176 27.48 -6.76 -12.84
C ASP A 176 28.13 -5.54 -12.17
N SER A 177 29.40 -5.67 -11.74
CA SER A 177 30.12 -4.60 -11.05
C SER A 177 30.27 -3.34 -11.90
N ASN A 178 30.55 -3.49 -13.20
CA ASN A 178 30.76 -2.36 -14.11
C ASN A 178 29.43 -1.64 -14.37
N GLU A 179 28.34 -2.39 -14.58
CA GLU A 179 27.01 -1.84 -14.75
C GLU A 179 26.51 -1.11 -13.48
N VAL A 180 26.82 -1.64 -12.28
CA VAL A 180 26.49 -0.96 -11.02
C VAL A 180 27.30 0.32 -10.85
N GLN A 181 28.57 0.34 -11.22
CA GLN A 181 29.39 1.54 -11.18
C GLN A 181 28.86 2.61 -12.15
N ALA A 182 28.56 2.22 -13.40
CA ALA A 182 27.97 3.12 -14.39
C ALA A 182 26.61 3.67 -13.90
N LEU A 183 25.80 2.86 -13.23
CA LEU A 183 24.55 3.32 -12.62
C LEU A 183 24.80 4.36 -11.51
N PHE A 184 25.81 4.17 -10.65
CA PHE A 184 26.12 5.14 -9.61
C PHE A 184 26.56 6.49 -10.19
N GLU A 185 27.36 6.49 -11.24
CA GLU A 185 27.74 7.74 -11.94
C GLU A 185 26.51 8.41 -12.60
N ALA A 186 25.66 7.63 -13.24
CA ALA A 186 24.42 8.15 -13.85
C ALA A 186 23.44 8.72 -12.81
N ALA A 187 23.41 8.16 -11.61
CA ALA A 187 22.51 8.61 -10.54
C ALA A 187 23.01 9.85 -9.79
N LYS A 188 24.27 10.19 -9.90
CA LYS A 188 24.94 11.25 -9.14
C LYS A 188 24.24 12.59 -9.30
N GLY A 189 23.94 13.25 -8.18
CA GLY A 189 23.22 14.54 -8.13
C GLY A 189 21.71 14.45 -8.44
N THR A 190 21.15 13.26 -8.67
CA THR A 190 19.72 13.08 -8.85
C THR A 190 19.01 12.83 -7.52
N LEU A 191 17.71 13.12 -7.44
CA LEU A 191 16.91 12.84 -6.24
C LEU A 191 16.86 11.35 -5.86
N ILE A 192 17.11 10.46 -6.83
CA ILE A 192 17.07 9.01 -6.61
C ILE A 192 18.47 8.37 -6.38
N GLU A 193 19.51 9.18 -6.27
CA GLU A 193 20.88 8.70 -6.04
C GLU A 193 20.99 7.86 -4.77
N ILE A 194 20.52 8.37 -3.64
CA ILE A 194 20.57 7.65 -2.35
C ILE A 194 19.73 6.38 -2.37
N PRO A 195 18.46 6.37 -2.79
CA PRO A 195 17.71 5.13 -2.98
C PRO A 195 18.39 4.10 -3.87
N ILE A 196 19.00 4.51 -4.98
CA ILE A 196 19.75 3.62 -5.88
C ILE A 196 20.95 3.00 -5.15
N PHE A 197 21.75 3.80 -4.45
CA PHE A 197 22.87 3.31 -3.68
C PHE A 197 22.43 2.28 -2.63
N LEU A 198 21.40 2.58 -1.88
CA LEU A 198 20.83 1.69 -0.87
C LEU A 198 20.31 0.37 -1.48
N GLY A 199 19.71 0.44 -2.67
CA GLY A 199 19.23 -0.74 -3.39
C GLY A 199 20.35 -1.60 -3.96
N ALA A 200 21.33 -0.99 -4.62
CA ALA A 200 22.39 -1.69 -5.32
C ALA A 200 23.52 -2.15 -4.40
N PHE A 201 23.90 -1.36 -3.40
CA PHE A 201 25.01 -1.68 -2.50
C PHE A 201 24.57 -2.47 -1.26
N TYR A 202 23.48 -2.02 -0.60
CA TYR A 202 22.99 -2.67 0.62
C TYR A 202 21.86 -3.66 0.38
N GLY A 203 21.38 -3.80 -0.83
CA GLY A 203 20.27 -4.70 -1.18
C GLY A 203 18.94 -4.34 -0.51
N LEU A 204 18.72 -3.06 -0.19
CA LEU A 204 17.49 -2.64 0.47
C LEU A 204 16.27 -2.74 -0.48
N ARG A 205 15.11 -3.09 0.10
CA ARG A 205 13.85 -2.96 -0.63
C ARG A 205 13.53 -1.48 -0.86
N ARG A 206 12.80 -1.17 -1.93
CA ARG A 206 12.36 0.19 -2.22
C ARG A 206 11.73 0.91 -1.01
N SER A 207 10.87 0.22 -0.27
CA SER A 207 10.23 0.78 0.92
C SER A 207 11.17 1.02 2.09
N GLU A 208 12.20 0.20 2.25
CA GLU A 208 13.25 0.33 3.25
C GLU A 208 14.17 1.52 2.90
N ALA A 209 14.58 1.61 1.63
CA ALA A 209 15.44 2.71 1.16
C ALA A 209 14.76 4.09 1.33
N LEU A 210 13.49 4.21 0.93
CA LEU A 210 12.74 5.45 1.09
C LEU A 210 12.33 5.75 2.55
N GLY A 211 12.27 4.70 3.38
CA GLY A 211 11.94 4.82 4.80
C GLY A 211 13.15 5.12 5.69
N LEU A 212 14.37 5.20 5.17
CA LEU A 212 15.55 5.41 5.99
C LEU A 212 15.53 6.79 6.64
N LYS A 213 15.72 6.82 7.97
CA LYS A 213 15.75 8.04 8.78
C LYS A 213 17.13 8.34 9.30
N TRP A 214 17.38 9.59 9.64
CA TRP A 214 18.66 10.04 10.20
C TRP A 214 19.00 9.36 11.53
N ASP A 215 18.02 9.08 12.38
CA ASP A 215 18.18 8.38 13.66
C ASP A 215 18.48 6.88 13.53
N ALA A 216 18.39 6.35 12.31
CA ALA A 216 18.78 4.98 11.96
C ALA A 216 20.27 4.88 11.58
N ILE A 217 20.98 6.00 11.47
CA ILE A 217 22.41 6.07 11.13
C ILE A 217 23.19 6.38 12.40
N ASP A 218 24.01 5.43 12.83
CA ASP A 218 24.99 5.65 13.90
C ASP A 218 26.36 5.97 13.27
N PHE A 219 26.70 7.25 13.25
CA PHE A 219 27.98 7.74 12.71
C PHE A 219 29.18 7.44 13.61
N GLN A 220 28.96 7.15 14.91
CA GLN A 220 30.01 6.81 15.85
C GLN A 220 30.43 5.33 15.69
N ASN A 221 29.44 4.45 15.72
CA ASN A 221 29.64 3.01 15.58
C ASN A 221 29.66 2.53 14.12
N ASN A 222 29.50 3.44 13.16
CA ASN A 222 29.44 3.16 11.72
C ASN A 222 28.43 2.07 11.38
N THR A 223 27.16 2.25 11.79
CA THR A 223 26.10 1.29 11.50
C THR A 223 24.83 1.96 10.93
N ILE A 224 24.06 1.17 10.17
CA ILE A 224 22.77 1.53 9.63
C ILE A 224 21.74 0.51 10.13
N THR A 225 20.70 0.95 10.83
CA THR A 225 19.62 0.08 11.31
C THR A 225 18.38 0.21 10.43
N ILE A 226 17.98 -0.87 9.77
CA ILE A 226 16.79 -0.90 8.92
C ILE A 226 15.59 -1.29 9.76
N ARG A 227 14.70 -0.32 10.07
CA ARG A 227 13.53 -0.52 10.94
C ARG A 227 12.26 0.15 10.45
N HIS A 228 12.38 1.11 9.55
CA HIS A 228 11.27 1.93 9.06
C HIS A 228 11.03 1.72 7.57
N THR A 229 9.79 1.83 7.13
CA THR A 229 9.43 1.66 5.72
C THR A 229 8.45 2.73 5.26
N VAL A 230 8.61 3.15 4.00
CA VAL A 230 7.67 4.02 3.30
C VAL A 230 7.09 3.28 2.11
N THR A 231 5.78 3.09 2.13
CA THR A 231 5.02 2.45 1.06
C THR A 231 3.91 3.37 0.57
N SER A 232 3.24 3.02 -0.50
CA SER A 232 2.08 3.76 -0.99
C SER A 232 1.03 2.81 -1.54
N CYS A 233 -0.22 3.23 -1.48
CA CYS A 233 -1.34 2.53 -2.09
C CYS A 233 -2.40 3.52 -2.59
N ASN A 234 -3.26 3.07 -3.49
CA ASN A 234 -4.42 3.83 -3.94
C ASN A 234 -5.67 3.31 -3.23
N LEU A 235 -6.32 4.15 -2.48
CA LEU A 235 -7.56 3.81 -1.79
C LEU A 235 -8.66 4.80 -2.21
N ASP A 236 -9.73 4.28 -2.79
CA ASP A 236 -10.88 5.06 -3.27
C ASP A 236 -10.46 6.29 -4.12
N GLY A 237 -9.56 6.06 -5.07
CA GLY A 237 -9.02 7.08 -5.98
C GLY A 237 -8.00 8.03 -5.38
N LYS A 238 -7.68 7.91 -4.08
CA LYS A 238 -6.66 8.73 -3.42
C LYS A 238 -5.35 7.95 -3.24
N HIS A 239 -4.25 8.60 -3.61
CA HIS A 239 -2.92 8.08 -3.34
C HIS A 239 -2.56 8.35 -1.88
N ILE A 240 -2.33 7.28 -1.11
CA ILE A 240 -1.97 7.34 0.31
C ILE A 240 -0.54 6.85 0.47
N GLN A 241 0.28 7.65 1.13
CA GLN A 241 1.62 7.28 1.55
C GLN A 241 1.58 6.79 3.00
N ILE A 242 2.19 5.62 3.24
CA ILE A 242 2.19 4.95 4.54
C ILE A 242 3.63 4.87 5.02
N ALA A 243 3.93 5.54 6.10
CA ALA A 243 5.20 5.51 6.79
C ALA A 243 5.02 4.81 8.14
N GLN A 244 5.78 3.77 8.42
CA GLN A 244 5.61 2.96 9.63
C GLN A 244 6.91 2.29 10.07
N ASP A 245 7.09 2.13 11.37
CA ASP A 245 8.26 1.49 11.99
C ASP A 245 8.22 -0.05 11.96
N THR A 246 7.26 -0.62 11.24
CA THR A 246 7.14 -2.07 11.12
C THR A 246 7.63 -2.56 9.78
N THR A 247 8.64 -3.38 9.79
CA THR A 247 9.00 -4.23 8.66
C THR A 247 8.03 -5.42 8.60
N LYS A 248 7.77 -5.95 7.40
CA LYS A 248 6.79 -7.03 7.16
C LYS A 248 7.03 -8.31 7.98
N THR A 249 8.26 -8.50 8.47
CA THR A 249 8.69 -9.63 9.32
C THR A 249 9.77 -9.18 10.30
N LYS A 250 9.87 -9.83 11.46
CA LYS A 250 10.97 -9.59 12.44
C LYS A 250 12.35 -9.73 11.80
N SER A 251 12.53 -10.61 10.82
CA SER A 251 13.78 -10.81 10.07
C SER A 251 14.15 -9.65 9.14
N SER A 252 13.26 -8.69 8.94
CA SER A 252 13.55 -7.49 8.13
C SER A 252 14.22 -6.37 8.94
N MET A 253 14.14 -6.40 10.28
CA MET A 253 14.95 -5.52 11.13
C MET A 253 16.37 -6.06 11.17
N ARG A 254 17.32 -5.25 10.73
CA ARG A 254 18.72 -5.63 10.68
C ARG A 254 19.61 -4.40 10.77
N THR A 255 20.79 -4.59 11.33
CA THR A 255 21.85 -3.58 11.35
C THR A 255 22.93 -3.99 10.35
N LEU A 256 23.39 -3.04 9.56
CA LEU A 256 24.38 -3.19 8.51
C LEU A 256 25.54 -2.23 8.78
N PRO A 257 26.78 -2.54 8.36
CA PRO A 257 27.89 -1.62 8.50
C PRO A 257 27.71 -0.39 7.60
N LEU A 258 28.00 0.80 8.12
CA LEU A 258 28.07 2.05 7.36
C LEU A 258 29.45 2.17 6.74
N VAL A 259 29.56 1.93 5.43
CA VAL A 259 30.84 2.03 4.72
C VAL A 259 31.30 3.48 4.61
N PRO A 260 32.63 3.77 4.64
CA PRO A 260 33.18 5.14 4.66
C PRO A 260 32.66 6.01 3.52
N ALA A 261 32.70 5.52 2.28
CA ALA A 261 32.19 6.25 1.11
C ALA A 261 30.73 6.67 1.20
N PHE A 262 29.88 5.83 1.82
CA PHE A 262 28.48 6.18 2.02
C PHE A 262 28.29 7.12 3.22
N LYS A 263 29.12 6.99 4.26
CA LYS A 263 29.15 7.92 5.39
C LYS A 263 29.42 9.35 4.93
N GLU A 264 30.46 9.55 4.11
CA GLU A 264 30.79 10.86 3.54
C GLU A 264 29.64 11.43 2.70
N LYS A 265 29.02 10.59 1.86
CA LYS A 265 27.86 10.96 1.05
C LYS A 265 26.67 11.40 1.92
N LEU A 266 26.38 10.69 3.00
CA LEU A 266 25.32 11.04 3.94
C LEU A 266 25.61 12.34 4.70
N LEU A 267 26.84 12.59 5.10
CA LEU A 267 27.22 13.85 5.75
C LEU A 267 27.01 15.05 4.82
N LYS A 268 27.48 14.96 3.56
CA LYS A 268 27.24 15.99 2.54
C LYS A 268 25.75 16.20 2.29
N LEU A 269 24.97 15.14 2.19
CA LEU A 269 23.51 15.24 2.02
C LEU A 269 22.85 15.94 3.22
N LYS A 270 23.30 15.67 4.44
CA LYS A 270 22.76 16.31 5.65
C LYS A 270 23.00 17.82 5.64
N GLU A 271 24.21 18.24 5.30
CA GLU A 271 24.55 19.65 5.12
C GLU A 271 23.69 20.31 4.02
N GLN A 272 23.51 19.63 2.89
CA GLN A 272 22.68 20.11 1.78
C GLN A 272 21.19 20.24 2.20
N GLN A 273 20.65 19.31 2.95
CA GLN A 273 19.27 19.41 3.46
C GLN A 273 19.11 20.57 4.46
N GLU A 274 20.12 20.84 5.28
CA GLU A 274 20.12 21.99 6.18
C GLU A 274 20.19 23.31 5.39
N GLU A 275 20.95 23.35 4.29
CA GLU A 275 20.98 24.50 3.39
C GLU A 275 19.64 24.74 2.71
N TYR A 276 19.05 23.73 2.11
CA TYR A 276 17.70 23.82 1.53
C TYR A 276 16.67 24.31 2.56
N ARG A 277 16.74 23.81 3.80
CA ARG A 277 15.87 24.27 4.88
C ARG A 277 16.05 25.76 5.19
N ARG A 278 17.28 26.28 5.16
CA ARG A 278 17.57 27.70 5.37
C ARG A 278 17.02 28.56 4.21
N VAL A 279 17.32 28.14 2.97
CA VAL A 279 16.91 28.85 1.75
C VAL A 279 15.39 28.87 1.60
N CYS A 280 14.73 27.74 1.72
CA CYS A 280 13.28 27.62 1.55
C CYS A 280 12.49 28.17 2.75
N GLY A 281 13.10 28.29 3.93
CA GLY A 281 12.53 28.92 5.12
C GLY A 281 11.14 28.36 5.48
N ARG A 282 10.10 29.20 5.37
CA ARG A 282 8.70 28.81 5.70
C ARG A 282 8.08 27.83 4.71
N CYS A 283 8.58 27.76 3.49
CA CYS A 283 8.07 26.86 2.45
C CYS A 283 8.60 25.43 2.61
N TYR A 284 9.66 25.24 3.41
CA TYR A 284 10.22 23.91 3.64
C TYR A 284 9.26 23.02 4.43
N ASN A 285 9.04 21.79 3.94
CA ASN A 285 8.14 20.83 4.59
C ASN A 285 8.79 20.21 5.83
N LYS A 286 8.38 20.68 7.01
CA LYS A 286 8.92 20.23 8.30
C LYS A 286 8.42 18.84 8.76
N LYS A 287 7.45 18.26 8.05
CA LYS A 287 6.86 16.96 8.43
C LYS A 287 7.84 15.79 8.29
N TYR A 288 8.83 15.92 7.39
CA TYR A 288 9.72 14.82 7.03
C TYR A 288 11.20 15.10 7.35
N LEU A 289 11.48 15.97 8.34
CA LEU A 289 12.84 16.32 8.77
C LEU A 289 13.70 15.13 9.20
N GLU A 290 13.05 14.07 9.65
CA GLU A 290 13.73 12.84 10.09
C GLU A 290 14.21 11.97 8.92
N TYR A 291 13.72 12.18 7.69
CA TYR A 291 13.97 11.29 6.56
C TYR A 291 15.18 11.72 5.74
N ILE A 292 15.91 10.73 5.25
CA ILE A 292 17.07 10.92 4.37
C ILE A 292 16.63 11.17 2.92
N CYS A 293 15.59 10.45 2.45
CA CYS A 293 15.11 10.53 1.08
C CYS A 293 13.99 11.56 0.91
N VAL A 294 14.35 12.83 0.97
CA VAL A 294 13.48 13.99 0.72
C VAL A 294 13.99 14.82 -0.46
N ASP A 295 13.10 15.59 -1.08
CA ASP A 295 13.47 16.58 -2.12
C ASP A 295 13.98 17.89 -1.51
N GLU A 296 14.31 18.86 -2.38
CA GLU A 296 14.83 20.19 -2.01
C GLU A 296 13.85 20.99 -1.14
N MET A 297 12.56 20.70 -1.22
CA MET A 297 11.49 21.30 -0.43
C MET A 297 11.19 20.54 0.86
N GLY A 298 11.95 19.49 1.19
CA GLY A 298 11.72 18.61 2.33
C GLY A 298 10.54 17.65 2.18
N THR A 299 10.05 17.45 0.96
CA THR A 299 8.95 16.50 0.71
C THR A 299 9.52 15.10 0.48
N LEU A 300 8.89 14.11 1.10
CA LEU A 300 9.35 12.72 1.03
C LEU A 300 9.24 12.18 -0.41
N ILE A 301 10.32 11.60 -0.93
CA ILE A 301 10.34 10.96 -2.24
C ILE A 301 9.34 9.80 -2.24
N SER A 302 8.33 9.90 -3.11
CA SER A 302 7.28 8.88 -3.14
C SER A 302 7.77 7.59 -3.80
N PRO A 303 7.25 6.41 -3.38
CA PRO A 303 7.53 5.14 -4.05
C PRO A 303 7.18 5.14 -5.54
N HIS A 304 6.15 5.90 -5.93
CA HIS A 304 5.76 6.06 -7.33
C HIS A 304 6.82 6.86 -8.11
N TYR A 305 7.29 7.99 -7.56
CA TYR A 305 8.32 8.80 -8.18
C TYR A 305 9.59 7.98 -8.47
N LEU A 306 10.09 7.23 -7.47
CA LEU A 306 11.26 6.38 -7.65
C LEU A 306 11.05 5.33 -8.75
N THR A 307 9.87 4.68 -8.78
CA THR A 307 9.55 3.67 -9.79
C THR A 307 9.45 4.25 -11.20
N ALA A 308 8.95 5.47 -11.33
CA ALA A 308 8.81 6.14 -12.63
C ALA A 308 10.12 6.79 -13.12
N SER A 309 10.96 7.29 -12.20
CA SER A 309 12.21 7.98 -12.52
C SER A 309 13.36 7.04 -12.80
N PHE A 310 13.39 5.87 -12.15
CA PHE A 310 14.47 4.90 -12.33
C PHE A 310 14.60 4.40 -13.79
N PRO A 311 13.56 3.92 -14.48
CA PRO A 311 13.66 3.55 -15.89
C PRO A 311 14.11 4.70 -16.80
N LYS A 312 13.64 5.93 -16.54
CA LYS A 312 14.03 7.11 -17.31
C LYS A 312 15.51 7.45 -17.13
N LEU A 313 16.06 7.26 -15.92
CA LEU A 313 17.48 7.41 -15.66
C LEU A 313 18.29 6.40 -16.48
N LEU A 314 17.86 5.14 -16.51
CA LEU A 314 18.53 4.09 -17.29
C LEU A 314 18.54 4.40 -18.79
N GLU A 315 17.38 4.77 -19.33
CA GLU A 315 17.20 5.13 -20.74
C GLU A 315 18.07 6.33 -21.13
N LYS A 316 18.04 7.41 -20.33
CA LYS A 316 18.84 8.62 -20.56
C LYS A 316 20.35 8.36 -20.63
N ASN A 317 20.84 7.35 -19.90
CA ASN A 317 22.25 7.02 -19.80
C ASN A 317 22.63 5.76 -20.59
N ASN A 318 21.76 5.27 -21.47
CA ASN A 318 21.96 4.06 -22.28
C ASN A 318 22.31 2.81 -21.44
N LEU A 319 21.75 2.73 -20.22
CA LEU A 319 21.93 1.57 -19.36
C LEU A 319 20.87 0.51 -19.65
N ARG A 320 21.23 -0.75 -19.52
CA ARG A 320 20.32 -1.89 -19.71
C ARG A 320 19.13 -1.79 -18.78
N HIS A 321 17.92 -1.98 -19.29
CA HIS A 321 16.70 -1.88 -18.51
C HIS A 321 16.61 -3.01 -17.45
N ILE A 322 16.52 -2.62 -16.18
CA ILE A 322 16.16 -3.46 -15.04
C ILE A 322 15.12 -2.75 -14.17
N ARG A 323 14.46 -3.49 -13.30
CA ARG A 323 13.57 -2.87 -12.30
C ARG A 323 14.38 -2.41 -11.09
N PHE A 324 13.93 -1.40 -10.37
CA PHE A 324 14.58 -1.00 -9.12
C PHE A 324 14.75 -2.17 -8.13
N HIS A 325 13.80 -3.10 -8.07
CA HIS A 325 13.90 -4.28 -7.19
C HIS A 325 15.03 -5.24 -7.61
N ASP A 326 15.41 -5.25 -8.87
CA ASP A 326 16.47 -6.10 -9.39
C ASP A 326 17.87 -5.65 -8.91
N LEU A 327 18.02 -4.40 -8.44
CA LEU A 327 19.24 -3.93 -7.76
C LEU A 327 19.56 -4.77 -6.51
N ARG A 328 18.55 -5.25 -5.80
CA ARG A 328 18.74 -6.17 -4.68
C ARG A 328 19.28 -7.53 -5.14
N HIS A 329 18.87 -8.00 -6.31
CA HIS A 329 19.43 -9.21 -6.92
C HIS A 329 20.87 -8.97 -7.37
N SER A 330 21.18 -7.80 -7.94
CA SER A 330 22.55 -7.40 -8.29
C SER A 330 23.45 -7.39 -7.05
N CYS A 331 23.01 -6.77 -5.95
CA CYS A 331 23.75 -6.79 -4.67
C CYS A 331 24.04 -8.23 -4.21
N ALA A 332 23.03 -9.10 -4.18
CA ALA A 332 23.19 -10.49 -3.75
C ALA A 332 24.19 -11.25 -4.64
N SER A 333 24.08 -11.07 -5.96
CA SER A 333 25.00 -11.72 -6.93
C SER A 333 26.44 -11.22 -6.78
N LEU A 334 26.65 -9.92 -6.56
CA LEU A 334 27.97 -9.35 -6.34
C LEU A 334 28.59 -9.82 -5.01
N LEU A 335 27.82 -9.90 -3.94
CA LEU A 335 28.29 -10.44 -2.66
C LEU A 335 28.69 -11.92 -2.81
N LEU A 336 27.90 -12.72 -3.52
CA LEU A 336 28.22 -14.13 -3.78
C LEU A 336 29.48 -14.27 -4.61
N ALA A 337 29.64 -13.46 -5.67
CA ALA A 337 30.85 -13.45 -6.51
C ALA A 337 32.11 -13.07 -5.74
N ASN A 338 31.97 -12.29 -4.65
CA ASN A 338 33.05 -11.91 -3.74
C ASN A 338 33.19 -12.86 -2.53
N GLY A 339 32.62 -14.07 -2.59
CA GLY A 339 32.82 -15.10 -1.59
C GLY A 339 31.99 -14.94 -0.31
N VAL A 340 31.00 -14.04 -0.29
CA VAL A 340 30.09 -13.90 0.85
C VAL A 340 28.98 -14.97 0.74
N PRO A 341 28.93 -15.95 1.67
CA PRO A 341 27.93 -17.02 1.59
C PRO A 341 26.51 -16.50 1.79
N MET A 342 25.59 -16.99 0.99
CA MET A 342 24.17 -16.76 1.23
C MET A 342 23.70 -17.69 2.36
N LYS A 343 23.07 -17.12 3.41
CA LYS A 343 22.39 -17.86 4.45
C LYS A 343 20.95 -18.15 4.08
#